data_d3408f843d51c874babcaa4bfae85b6b
#
_entry.id   d3408f843d51c874babcaa4bfae85b6b
#
_cell.length_a   1.000
_cell.length_b   1.000
_cell.length_c   1.000
_cell.angle_alpha   90.00
_cell.angle_beta   90.00
_cell.angle_gamma   90.00
#
_symmetry.space_group_name_H-M   'P 1'
#
loop_
_entity.id
_entity.type
_entity.pdbx_description
1 polymer ?
#
loop_
_entity_poly.entity_id
_entity_poly.type
_entity_poly.pdbx_seq_one_letter_code
_entity_poly.pdbx_strand_id
1 'polypeptide(L)'
;PIPIPIPIPIPIPIPIPLSEGGTPSVPPEQEVGEDSLILEFSPTMISLILAGKVGSSIASEIGSMRVTEQIDALEIMGNNSASFLIFPKIIATIFFFPFLIIMSMSIGMIGAWAGGLSSDITTADFMYGLKYEFTPFYVTYAVIKTIFFAFIISSVSAYYGYHTKGGAIAVGKSSTTAVVASSILILLFNYLLTDIILS
;
A
#
# COMPACT_ATOMS: atom_id res chain seq x y z
N PRO A 1 30.35 -37.14 35.19
CA PRO A 1 30.81 -36.79 33.86
C PRO A 1 29.71 -35.96 33.18
N ILE A 2 30.00 -34.67 33.05
CA ILE A 2 29.13 -33.70 32.40
C ILE A 2 29.41 -33.82 30.89
N PRO A 3 28.43 -34.01 30.00
CA PRO A 3 28.69 -34.06 28.58
C PRO A 3 29.06 -32.66 28.06
N ILE A 4 30.22 -32.59 27.41
CA ILE A 4 30.74 -31.40 26.75
C ILE A 4 29.81 -31.11 25.57
N PRO A 5 29.23 -29.89 25.41
CA PRO A 5 28.43 -29.57 24.26
C PRO A 5 29.30 -29.56 23.00
N ILE A 6 28.89 -30.33 21.99
CA ILE A 6 29.53 -30.37 20.68
C ILE A 6 29.37 -28.97 20.04
N PRO A 7 30.45 -28.31 19.60
CA PRO A 7 30.35 -27.03 18.93
C PRO A 7 29.57 -27.20 17.63
N ILE A 8 28.50 -26.43 17.49
CA ILE A 8 27.74 -26.35 16.26
C ILE A 8 28.70 -25.85 15.17
N PRO A 9 28.84 -26.54 14.04
CA PRO A 9 29.72 -26.08 12.97
C PRO A 9 29.20 -24.73 12.45
N ILE A 10 30.02 -23.70 12.54
CA ILE A 10 29.79 -22.40 11.92
C ILE A 10 29.60 -22.68 10.42
N PRO A 11 28.50 -22.25 9.79
CA PRO A 11 28.33 -22.43 8.37
C PRO A 11 29.49 -21.72 7.66
N ILE A 12 30.29 -22.50 6.94
CA ILE A 12 31.35 -21.98 6.07
C ILE A 12 30.67 -21.07 5.05
N PRO A 13 31.12 -19.82 4.90
CA PRO A 13 30.55 -18.97 3.86
C PRO A 13 30.75 -19.66 2.50
N ILE A 14 29.66 -19.99 1.82
CA ILE A 14 29.70 -20.59 0.51
C ILE A 14 30.36 -19.56 -0.40
N PRO A 15 31.48 -19.89 -1.10
CA PRO A 15 32.08 -18.95 -2.03
C PRO A 15 31.09 -18.60 -3.11
N ILE A 16 30.78 -17.31 -3.22
CA ILE A 16 29.89 -16.77 -4.27
C ILE A 16 30.52 -17.15 -5.62
N PRO A 17 29.81 -17.90 -6.47
CA PRO A 17 30.34 -18.20 -7.79
C PRO A 17 30.44 -16.91 -8.58
N LEU A 18 31.65 -16.52 -8.98
CA LEU A 18 31.86 -15.43 -9.91
C LEU A 18 31.35 -15.90 -11.28
N SER A 19 30.46 -15.14 -11.90
CA SER A 19 30.11 -15.37 -13.31
C SER A 19 31.32 -15.10 -14.17
N GLU A 20 31.47 -15.77 -15.31
CA GLU A 20 32.59 -15.65 -16.25
C GLU A 20 32.83 -14.24 -16.82
N GLY A 21 32.16 -13.22 -16.31
CA GLY A 21 32.32 -11.81 -16.69
C GLY A 21 32.73 -10.86 -15.56
N GLY A 22 33.10 -11.37 -14.35
CA GLY A 22 33.65 -10.54 -13.27
C GLY A 22 32.62 -9.65 -12.56
N THR A 23 31.33 -9.79 -12.81
CA THR A 23 30.26 -9.16 -12.05
C THR A 23 29.83 -10.08 -10.90
N PRO A 24 29.71 -9.59 -9.65
CA PRO A 24 29.20 -10.40 -8.57
C PRO A 24 27.74 -10.80 -8.91
N SER A 25 27.50 -12.10 -9.04
CA SER A 25 26.16 -12.63 -9.19
C SER A 25 25.43 -12.45 -7.85
N VAL A 26 24.46 -11.55 -7.79
CA VAL A 26 23.56 -11.43 -6.65
C VAL A 26 22.80 -12.76 -6.53
N PRO A 27 22.69 -13.37 -5.34
CA PRO A 27 21.93 -14.59 -5.17
C PRO A 27 20.47 -14.36 -5.60
N PRO A 28 19.85 -15.27 -6.35
CA PRO A 28 18.47 -15.10 -6.84
C PRO A 28 17.44 -14.89 -5.74
N GLU A 29 17.73 -15.26 -4.51
CA GLU A 29 16.87 -15.00 -3.35
C GLU A 29 16.83 -13.53 -2.93
N GLN A 30 17.85 -12.73 -3.23
CA GLN A 30 17.88 -11.28 -2.98
C GLN A 30 17.13 -10.50 -4.05
N GLU A 31 17.22 -10.93 -5.32
CA GLU A 31 16.46 -10.33 -6.43
C GLU A 31 14.95 -10.38 -6.18
N VAL A 32 14.43 -11.53 -5.75
CA VAL A 32 13.00 -11.72 -5.45
C VAL A 32 12.53 -10.86 -4.27
N GLY A 33 13.40 -10.57 -3.31
CA GLY A 33 13.05 -9.83 -2.10
C GLY A 33 12.83 -8.32 -2.35
N GLU A 34 13.68 -7.68 -3.15
CA GLU A 34 13.64 -6.23 -3.39
C GLU A 34 12.51 -5.86 -4.36
N ASP A 35 12.33 -6.62 -5.42
CA ASP A 35 11.23 -6.45 -6.38
C ASP A 35 9.88 -6.62 -5.70
N SER A 36 9.73 -7.62 -4.82
CA SER A 36 8.51 -7.84 -4.07
C SER A 36 8.18 -6.70 -3.11
N LEU A 37 9.18 -6.03 -2.54
CA LEU A 37 9.00 -4.87 -1.66
C LEU A 37 8.43 -3.67 -2.41
N ILE A 38 8.97 -3.36 -3.58
CA ILE A 38 8.55 -2.20 -4.39
C ILE A 38 7.22 -2.47 -5.08
N LEU A 39 7.07 -3.65 -5.68
CA LEU A 39 5.90 -4.03 -6.48
C LEU A 39 4.65 -4.30 -5.63
N GLU A 40 4.82 -4.99 -4.51
CA GLU A 40 3.69 -5.52 -3.76
C GLU A 40 3.56 -4.89 -2.37
N PHE A 41 4.65 -4.84 -1.61
CA PHE A 41 4.57 -4.47 -0.20
C PHE A 41 4.24 -3.00 -0.01
N SER A 42 4.94 -2.10 -0.70
CA SER A 42 4.74 -0.65 -0.52
C SER A 42 3.32 -0.22 -0.95
N PRO A 43 2.83 -0.47 -2.17
CA PRO A 43 1.50 -0.01 -2.57
C PRO A 43 0.38 -0.69 -1.78
N THR A 44 0.51 -1.96 -1.43
CA THR A 44 -0.55 -2.70 -0.73
C THR A 44 -0.65 -2.29 0.74
N MET A 45 0.47 -2.27 1.48
CA MET A 45 0.47 -1.90 2.90
C MET A 45 0.06 -0.45 3.12
N ILE A 46 0.56 0.47 2.32
CA ILE A 46 0.15 1.87 2.41
C ILE A 46 -1.33 2.04 2.08
N SER A 47 -1.85 1.34 1.06
CA SER A 47 -3.28 1.40 0.73
C SER A 47 -4.16 0.85 1.86
N LEU A 48 -3.74 -0.21 2.57
CA LEU A 48 -4.45 -0.71 3.75
C LEU A 48 -4.46 0.31 4.90
N ILE A 49 -3.33 0.96 5.16
CA ILE A 49 -3.25 2.04 6.18
C ILE A 49 -4.15 3.21 5.77
N LEU A 50 -4.13 3.61 4.50
CA LEU A 50 -4.97 4.69 3.98
C LEU A 50 -6.46 4.30 3.98
N ALA A 51 -6.82 3.04 3.74
CA ALA A 51 -8.18 2.55 3.90
C ALA A 51 -8.67 2.75 5.34
N GLY A 52 -7.84 2.46 6.34
CA GLY A 52 -8.14 2.72 7.74
C GLY A 52 -8.31 4.21 8.05
N LYS A 53 -7.42 5.07 7.58
CA LYS A 53 -7.43 6.51 7.91
C LYS A 53 -8.39 7.31 7.04
N VAL A 54 -8.22 7.24 5.72
CA VAL A 54 -8.99 8.03 4.76
C VAL A 54 -10.37 7.43 4.56
N GLY A 55 -10.46 6.10 4.43
CA GLY A 55 -11.73 5.39 4.26
C GLY A 55 -12.67 5.61 5.46
N SER A 56 -12.16 5.47 6.68
CA SER A 56 -12.97 5.74 7.88
C SER A 56 -13.40 7.20 7.97
N SER A 57 -12.52 8.14 7.61
CA SER A 57 -12.83 9.58 7.60
C SER A 57 -13.95 9.91 6.60
N ILE A 58 -13.86 9.40 5.37
CA ILE A 58 -14.90 9.62 4.34
C ILE A 58 -16.24 9.02 4.79
N ALA A 59 -16.24 7.78 5.29
CA ALA A 59 -17.46 7.12 5.72
C ALA A 59 -18.10 7.80 6.92
N SER A 60 -17.32 8.26 7.91
CA SER A 60 -17.86 8.95 9.07
C SER A 60 -18.37 10.35 8.75
N GLU A 61 -17.70 11.09 7.86
CA GLU A 61 -18.12 12.41 7.45
C GLU A 61 -19.43 12.36 6.67
N ILE A 62 -19.51 11.51 5.63
CA ILE A 62 -20.76 11.35 4.85
C ILE A 62 -21.86 10.75 5.73
N GLY A 63 -21.54 9.78 6.59
CA GLY A 63 -22.48 9.20 7.54
C GLY A 63 -23.01 10.21 8.55
N SER A 64 -22.20 11.12 9.04
CA SER A 64 -22.62 12.22 9.90
C SER A 64 -23.56 13.17 9.16
N MET A 65 -23.23 13.57 7.93
CA MET A 65 -24.10 14.41 7.10
C MET A 65 -25.45 13.73 6.78
N ARG A 66 -25.47 12.39 6.66
CA ARG A 66 -26.70 11.62 6.46
C ARG A 66 -27.59 11.62 7.71
N VAL A 67 -27.00 11.39 8.87
CA VAL A 67 -27.70 11.32 10.16
C VAL A 67 -28.24 12.69 10.59
N THR A 68 -27.56 13.77 10.21
CA THR A 68 -27.98 15.15 10.49
C THR A 68 -28.90 15.75 9.42
N GLU A 69 -29.40 14.92 8.50
CA GLU A 69 -30.33 15.29 7.40
C GLU A 69 -29.79 16.36 6.42
N GLN A 70 -28.47 16.63 6.45
CA GLN A 70 -27.85 17.60 5.54
C GLN A 70 -27.93 17.11 4.07
N ILE A 71 -27.85 15.80 3.85
CA ILE A 71 -27.98 15.20 2.52
C ILE A 71 -29.40 15.38 2.00
N ASP A 72 -30.39 15.17 2.85
CA ASP A 72 -31.81 15.35 2.49
C ASP A 72 -32.16 16.83 2.19
N ALA A 73 -31.52 17.75 2.94
CA ALA A 73 -31.63 19.17 2.66
C ALA A 73 -31.05 19.56 1.28
N LEU A 74 -29.92 18.96 0.88
CA LEU A 74 -29.32 19.17 -0.45
C LEU A 74 -30.24 18.65 -1.57
N GLU A 75 -30.90 17.52 -1.36
CA GLU A 75 -31.83 16.93 -2.33
C GLU A 75 -33.08 17.78 -2.51
N ILE A 76 -33.63 18.34 -1.42
CA ILE A 76 -34.77 19.27 -1.46
C ILE A 76 -34.42 20.55 -2.24
N MET A 77 -33.16 21.01 -2.17
CA MET A 77 -32.66 22.13 -2.96
C MET A 77 -32.47 21.82 -4.46
N GLY A 78 -32.77 20.60 -4.89
CA GLY A 78 -32.63 20.15 -6.28
C GLY A 78 -31.24 19.75 -6.72
N ASN A 79 -30.29 19.68 -5.80
CA ASN A 79 -28.91 19.25 -6.07
C ASN A 79 -28.76 17.74 -5.89
N ASN A 80 -28.07 17.08 -6.82
CA ASN A 80 -27.74 15.67 -6.65
C ASN A 80 -26.67 15.53 -5.58
N SER A 81 -27.07 15.07 -4.39
CA SER A 81 -26.22 14.94 -3.22
C SER A 81 -25.00 14.05 -3.46
N ALA A 82 -25.16 12.95 -4.22
CA ALA A 82 -24.07 12.02 -4.53
C ALA A 82 -22.99 12.68 -5.40
N SER A 83 -23.39 13.40 -6.45
CA SER A 83 -22.42 14.10 -7.31
C SER A 83 -21.73 15.25 -6.60
N PHE A 84 -22.39 15.92 -5.68
CA PHE A 84 -21.83 17.06 -4.99
C PHE A 84 -20.87 16.67 -3.86
N LEU A 85 -21.16 15.58 -3.13
CA LEU A 85 -20.39 15.15 -1.95
C LEU A 85 -19.38 14.06 -2.26
N ILE A 86 -19.77 13.05 -3.04
CA ILE A 86 -18.95 11.84 -3.25
C ILE A 86 -17.92 12.05 -4.36
N PHE A 87 -18.34 12.64 -5.47
CA PHE A 87 -17.47 12.80 -6.65
C PHE A 87 -16.18 13.60 -6.37
N PRO A 88 -16.18 14.76 -5.70
CA PRO A 88 -14.94 15.48 -5.40
C PRO A 88 -14.02 14.71 -4.46
N LYS A 89 -14.56 13.91 -3.53
CA LYS A 89 -13.77 13.06 -2.63
C LYS A 89 -13.07 11.94 -3.40
N ILE A 90 -13.75 11.31 -4.36
CA ILE A 90 -13.15 10.27 -5.22
C ILE A 90 -12.01 10.88 -6.04
N ILE A 91 -12.22 12.02 -6.67
CA ILE A 91 -11.17 12.68 -7.47
C ILE A 91 -9.97 13.07 -6.61
N ALA A 92 -10.21 13.63 -5.42
CA ALA A 92 -9.16 14.00 -4.50
C ALA A 92 -8.32 12.79 -4.08
N THR A 93 -8.94 11.66 -3.72
CA THR A 93 -8.22 10.44 -3.34
C THR A 93 -7.43 9.86 -4.51
N ILE A 94 -7.99 9.79 -5.70
CA ILE A 94 -7.30 9.30 -6.91
C ILE A 94 -6.06 10.14 -7.21
N PHE A 95 -6.10 11.45 -6.97
CA PHE A 95 -4.98 12.35 -7.23
C PHE A 95 -3.91 12.27 -6.13
N PHE A 96 -4.30 12.26 -4.86
CA PHE A 96 -3.34 12.33 -3.75
C PHE A 96 -2.70 10.98 -3.40
N PHE A 97 -3.37 9.84 -3.61
CA PHE A 97 -2.83 8.54 -3.24
C PHE A 97 -1.55 8.16 -3.98
N PRO A 98 -1.45 8.30 -5.31
CA PRO A 98 -0.20 8.05 -6.02
C PRO A 98 0.97 8.87 -5.48
N PHE A 99 0.72 10.14 -5.14
CA PHE A 99 1.74 11.01 -4.55
C PHE A 99 2.22 10.50 -3.18
N LEU A 100 1.30 10.07 -2.32
CA LEU A 100 1.65 9.49 -1.02
C LEU A 100 2.45 8.20 -1.15
N ILE A 101 2.15 7.37 -2.14
CA ILE A 101 2.91 6.12 -2.36
C ILE A 101 4.30 6.39 -2.89
N ILE A 102 4.48 7.32 -3.80
CA ILE A 102 5.81 7.74 -4.28
C ILE A 102 6.65 8.27 -3.10
N MET A 103 6.06 9.11 -2.25
CA MET A 103 6.71 9.59 -1.02
C MET A 103 7.09 8.43 -0.10
N SER A 104 6.20 7.45 0.09
CA SER A 104 6.45 6.27 0.91
C SER A 104 7.58 5.41 0.36
N MET A 105 7.60 5.16 -0.95
CA MET A 105 8.68 4.44 -1.62
C MET A 105 10.03 5.15 -1.42
N SER A 106 10.06 6.47 -1.58
CA SER A 106 11.28 7.27 -1.39
C SER A 106 11.80 7.17 0.05
N ILE A 107 10.92 7.29 1.03
CA ILE A 107 11.28 7.15 2.46
C ILE A 107 11.72 5.71 2.76
N GLY A 108 11.06 4.70 2.19
CA GLY A 108 11.43 3.29 2.31
C GLY A 108 12.85 3.02 1.79
N MET A 109 13.20 3.56 0.63
CA MET A 109 14.57 3.45 0.07
C MET A 109 15.62 4.10 0.96
N ILE A 110 15.32 5.28 1.52
CA ILE A 110 16.21 5.95 2.48
C ILE A 110 16.38 5.11 3.75
N GLY A 111 15.27 4.51 4.23
CA GLY A 111 15.30 3.61 5.39
C GLY A 111 16.11 2.34 5.14
N ALA A 112 15.98 1.75 3.96
CA ALA A 112 16.76 0.58 3.54
C ALA A 112 18.26 0.89 3.45
N TRP A 113 18.61 2.04 2.89
CA TRP A 113 20.01 2.51 2.87
C TRP A 113 20.57 2.70 4.29
N ALA A 114 19.83 3.37 5.16
CA ALA A 114 20.27 3.59 6.55
C ALA A 114 20.40 2.27 7.34
N GLY A 115 19.47 1.32 7.10
CA GLY A 115 19.54 -0.03 7.67
C GLY A 115 20.71 -0.85 7.14
N GLY A 116 20.98 -0.76 5.83
CA GLY A 116 22.10 -1.43 5.18
C GLY A 116 23.48 -1.02 5.74
N LEU A 117 23.64 0.27 6.06
CA LEU A 117 24.88 0.76 6.71
C LEU A 117 25.14 0.14 8.08
N SER A 118 24.12 -0.29 8.80
CA SER A 118 24.26 -0.99 10.08
C SER A 118 24.59 -2.49 9.93
N SER A 119 24.49 -3.01 8.70
CA SER A 119 24.73 -4.41 8.34
C SER A 119 25.99 -4.61 7.47
N ASP A 120 26.98 -3.71 7.59
CA ASP A 120 28.25 -3.71 6.85
C ASP A 120 28.13 -3.61 5.31
N ILE A 121 26.95 -3.20 4.79
CA ILE A 121 26.76 -2.94 3.36
C ILE A 121 27.33 -1.55 3.04
N THR A 122 28.29 -1.49 2.12
CA THR A 122 28.85 -0.21 1.69
C THR A 122 27.84 0.60 0.87
N THR A 123 27.83 1.93 1.03
CA THR A 123 26.99 2.82 0.20
C THR A 123 27.17 2.59 -1.30
N ALA A 124 28.38 2.20 -1.74
CA ALA A 124 28.66 1.90 -3.14
C ALA A 124 27.92 0.63 -3.61
N ASP A 125 27.90 -0.41 -2.79
CA ASP A 125 27.23 -1.68 -3.11
C ASP A 125 25.70 -1.48 -3.13
N PHE A 126 25.16 -0.73 -2.18
CA PHE A 126 23.74 -0.37 -2.16
C PHE A 126 23.32 0.42 -3.42
N MET A 127 24.11 1.43 -3.80
CA MET A 127 23.84 2.22 -5.01
C MET A 127 24.00 1.43 -6.30
N TYR A 128 24.88 0.43 -6.30
CA TYR A 128 25.06 -0.48 -7.43
C TYR A 128 23.83 -1.39 -7.60
N GLY A 129 23.34 -2.02 -6.51
CA GLY A 129 22.13 -2.83 -6.51
C GLY A 129 20.90 -2.02 -6.96
N LEU A 130 20.69 -0.86 -6.34
CA LEU A 130 19.58 0.03 -6.70
C LEU A 130 19.60 0.45 -8.18
N LYS A 131 20.78 0.72 -8.74
CA LYS A 131 20.90 1.16 -10.14
C LYS A 131 20.76 0.02 -11.14
N TYR A 132 21.11 -1.20 -10.74
CA TYR A 132 21.01 -2.39 -11.58
C TYR A 132 19.56 -2.86 -11.72
N GLU A 133 18.77 -2.82 -10.63
CA GLU A 133 17.39 -3.35 -10.59
C GLU A 133 16.31 -2.29 -10.78
N PHE A 134 16.63 -0.99 -10.72
CA PHE A 134 15.63 0.06 -10.88
C PHE A 134 15.05 0.08 -12.28
N THR A 135 13.95 -0.64 -12.49
CA THR A 135 13.17 -0.61 -13.71
C THR A 135 12.03 0.40 -13.58
N PRO A 136 11.98 1.47 -14.41
CA PRO A 136 10.90 2.48 -14.33
C PRO A 136 9.49 1.88 -14.47
N PHE A 137 9.39 0.69 -15.07
CA PHE A 137 8.15 -0.06 -15.21
C PHE A 137 7.50 -0.36 -13.85
N TYR A 138 8.30 -0.70 -12.83
CA TYR A 138 7.78 -1.05 -11.49
C TYR A 138 7.12 0.13 -10.79
N VAL A 139 7.69 1.32 -10.93
CA VAL A 139 7.07 2.54 -10.39
C VAL A 139 5.75 2.85 -11.10
N THR A 140 5.72 2.72 -12.41
CA THR A 140 4.50 2.94 -13.21
C THR A 140 3.41 1.94 -12.82
N TYR A 141 3.78 0.67 -12.65
CA TYR A 141 2.88 -0.38 -12.18
C TYR A 141 2.29 -0.06 -10.80
N ALA A 142 3.13 0.31 -9.84
CA ALA A 142 2.71 0.67 -8.50
C ALA A 142 1.75 1.88 -8.48
N VAL A 143 2.00 2.88 -9.33
CA VAL A 143 1.12 4.06 -9.49
C VAL A 143 -0.24 3.66 -10.04
N ILE A 144 -0.29 2.85 -11.10
CA ILE A 144 -1.54 2.36 -11.68
C ILE A 144 -2.34 1.58 -10.65
N LYS A 145 -1.70 0.64 -9.95
CA LYS A 145 -2.31 -0.16 -8.88
C LYS A 145 -2.91 0.72 -7.77
N THR A 146 -2.20 1.78 -7.40
CA THR A 146 -2.64 2.74 -6.38
C THR A 146 -3.88 3.52 -6.81
N ILE A 147 -4.00 3.90 -8.06
CA ILE A 147 -5.18 4.57 -8.60
C ILE A 147 -6.43 3.70 -8.44
N PHE A 148 -6.31 2.41 -8.74
CA PHE A 148 -7.39 1.44 -8.52
C PHE A 148 -7.75 1.32 -7.04
N PHE A 149 -6.76 1.23 -6.16
CA PHE A 149 -7.00 1.14 -4.71
C PHE A 149 -7.63 2.42 -4.16
N ALA A 150 -7.21 3.60 -4.61
CA ALA A 150 -7.80 4.86 -4.23
C ALA A 150 -9.29 4.93 -4.61
N PHE A 151 -9.63 4.48 -5.81
CA PHE A 151 -11.01 4.40 -6.27
C PHE A 151 -11.85 3.43 -5.43
N ILE A 152 -11.34 2.25 -5.12
CA ILE A 152 -12.02 1.25 -4.28
C ILE A 152 -12.27 1.82 -2.89
N ILE A 153 -11.24 2.36 -2.23
CA ILE A 153 -11.35 2.91 -0.87
C ILE A 153 -12.40 4.02 -0.82
N SER A 154 -12.33 4.99 -1.73
CA SER A 154 -13.22 6.14 -1.73
C SER A 154 -14.67 5.76 -2.06
N SER A 155 -14.88 4.88 -3.05
CA SER A 155 -16.22 4.44 -3.45
C SER A 155 -16.90 3.62 -2.37
N VAL A 156 -16.20 2.64 -1.80
CA VAL A 156 -16.73 1.78 -0.74
C VAL A 156 -17.03 2.59 0.52
N SER A 157 -16.12 3.47 0.91
CA SER A 157 -16.31 4.31 2.10
C SER A 157 -17.47 5.29 1.93
N ALA A 158 -17.60 5.89 0.75
CA ALA A 158 -18.73 6.76 0.43
C ALA A 158 -20.06 5.99 0.43
N TYR A 159 -20.08 4.77 -0.11
CA TYR A 159 -21.27 3.93 -0.13
C TYR A 159 -21.77 3.62 1.30
N TYR A 160 -20.90 3.14 2.18
CA TYR A 160 -21.29 2.84 3.56
C TYR A 160 -21.66 4.10 4.34
N GLY A 161 -20.97 5.21 4.14
CA GLY A 161 -21.32 6.50 4.74
C GLY A 161 -22.71 6.98 4.30
N TYR A 162 -23.00 6.96 3.00
CA TYR A 162 -24.25 7.43 2.43
C TYR A 162 -25.47 6.61 2.87
N HIS A 163 -25.31 5.31 3.08
CA HIS A 163 -26.38 4.41 3.51
C HIS A 163 -26.49 4.27 5.03
N THR A 164 -25.79 5.08 5.80
CA THR A 164 -25.88 5.04 7.27
C THR A 164 -27.28 5.46 7.73
N LYS A 165 -27.88 4.63 8.58
CA LYS A 165 -29.21 4.88 9.18
C LYS A 165 -29.10 4.77 10.69
N GLY A 166 -29.55 5.77 11.41
CA GLY A 166 -29.55 5.80 12.87
C GLY A 166 -28.79 7.00 13.43
N GLY A 167 -28.31 6.90 14.66
CA GLY A 167 -27.58 7.98 15.33
C GLY A 167 -26.06 7.88 15.21
N ALA A 168 -25.34 8.63 16.06
CA ALA A 168 -23.88 8.69 16.08
C ALA A 168 -23.19 7.31 16.20
N ILE A 169 -23.78 6.36 16.90
CA ILE A 169 -23.26 4.99 17.03
C ILE A 169 -23.28 4.27 15.66
N ALA A 170 -24.32 4.49 14.85
CA ALA A 170 -24.42 3.91 13.52
C ALA A 170 -23.35 4.46 12.58
N VAL A 171 -22.96 5.73 12.71
CA VAL A 171 -21.87 6.34 11.95
C VAL A 171 -20.54 5.63 12.26
N GLY A 172 -20.22 5.39 13.52
CA GLY A 172 -19.02 4.66 13.93
C GLY A 172 -19.01 3.22 13.38
N LYS A 173 -20.15 2.51 13.45
CA LYS A 173 -20.27 1.15 12.89
C LYS A 173 -20.13 1.13 11.38
N SER A 174 -20.73 2.08 10.68
CA SER A 174 -20.61 2.23 9.23
C SER A 174 -19.16 2.48 8.80
N SER A 175 -18.45 3.36 9.53
CA SER A 175 -17.05 3.67 9.31
C SER A 175 -16.16 2.42 9.44
N THR A 176 -16.31 1.64 10.52
CA THR A 176 -15.54 0.39 10.68
C THR A 176 -15.87 -0.64 9.61
N THR A 177 -17.14 -0.79 9.26
CA THR A 177 -17.56 -1.72 8.19
C THR A 177 -16.99 -1.30 6.84
N ALA A 178 -16.94 -0.01 6.54
CA ALA A 178 -16.34 0.54 5.33
C ALA A 178 -14.84 0.18 5.24
N VAL A 179 -14.09 0.33 6.35
CA VAL A 179 -12.66 -0.03 6.39
C VAL A 179 -12.46 -1.52 6.13
N VAL A 180 -13.22 -2.39 6.80
CA VAL A 180 -13.11 -3.84 6.62
C VAL A 180 -13.43 -4.24 5.19
N ALA A 181 -14.53 -3.73 4.63
CA ALA A 181 -14.92 -4.03 3.24
C ALA A 181 -13.87 -3.53 2.24
N SER A 182 -13.35 -2.31 2.42
CA SER A 182 -12.29 -1.77 1.58
C SER A 182 -11.02 -2.60 1.65
N SER A 183 -10.61 -3.04 2.84
CA SER A 183 -9.42 -3.86 3.04
C SER A 183 -9.53 -5.22 2.35
N ILE A 184 -10.69 -5.88 2.45
CA ILE A 184 -10.95 -7.16 1.76
C ILE A 184 -10.87 -6.97 0.24
N LEU A 185 -11.49 -5.91 -0.28
CA LEU A 185 -11.46 -5.62 -1.71
C LEU A 185 -10.05 -5.27 -2.20
N ILE A 186 -9.26 -4.51 -1.43
CA ILE A 186 -7.87 -4.22 -1.76
C ILE A 186 -7.07 -5.52 -1.90
N LEU A 187 -7.16 -6.45 -0.94
CA LEU A 187 -6.45 -7.71 -0.99
C LEU A 187 -6.86 -8.57 -2.19
N LEU A 188 -8.17 -8.63 -2.48
CA LEU A 188 -8.69 -9.37 -3.63
C LEU A 188 -8.21 -8.76 -4.95
N PHE A 189 -8.33 -7.44 -5.11
CA PHE A 189 -7.88 -6.75 -6.31
C PHE A 189 -6.34 -6.69 -6.41
N ASN A 190 -5.62 -6.72 -5.30
CA ASN A 190 -4.17 -6.86 -5.30
C ASN A 190 -3.76 -8.12 -6.04
N TYR A 191 -4.34 -9.25 -5.66
CA TYR A 191 -4.08 -10.54 -6.31
C TYR A 191 -4.43 -10.50 -7.81
N LEU A 192 -5.64 -10.02 -8.15
CA LEU A 192 -6.08 -9.95 -9.55
C LEU A 192 -5.22 -9.04 -10.43
N LEU A 193 -4.84 -7.86 -9.92
CA LEU A 193 -4.01 -6.92 -10.66
C LEU A 193 -2.59 -7.46 -10.87
N THR A 194 -2.04 -8.14 -9.89
CA THR A 194 -0.73 -8.78 -10.00
C THR A 194 -0.74 -9.89 -11.04
N ASP A 195 -1.76 -10.75 -10.99
CA ASP A 195 -1.92 -11.85 -11.95
C ASP A 195 -2.08 -11.34 -13.40
N ILE A 196 -2.91 -10.32 -13.62
CA ILE A 196 -3.17 -9.76 -14.96
C ILE A 196 -1.96 -9.02 -15.55
N ILE A 197 -1.17 -8.34 -14.72
CA ILE A 197 -0.10 -7.47 -15.24
C ILE A 197 1.24 -8.19 -15.31
N LEU A 198 1.48 -9.18 -14.44
CA LEU A 198 2.72 -9.96 -14.44
C LEU A 198 2.61 -11.30 -15.20
N SER A 199 1.40 -11.77 -15.56
CA SER A 199 1.18 -12.94 -16.42
C SER A 199 1.30 -12.59 -17.88
#